data_bbe9a13d3aa707f7d0420a2dedc3604c
#
_entry.id   bbe9a13d3aa707f7d0420a2dedc3604c
#
_cell.length_a   1.000
_cell.length_b   1.000
_cell.length_c   1.000
_cell.angle_alpha   90.00
_cell.angle_beta   90.00
_cell.angle_gamma   90.00
#
_symmetry.space_group_name_H-M   'P 1'
#
loop_
_entity.id
_entity.type
_entity.pdbx_description
1 polymer ?
#
loop_
_entity_poly.entity_id
_entity_poly.type
_entity_poly.pdbx_seq_one_letter_code
_entity_poly.pdbx_strand_id
1 'polypeptide(L)'
;MVALGFATGIGMILGWAGLALLDPSFASFLWRFAPALTIIVSYVALREKMSAWEVLPFVIMLIGGVISTIGVWHAVATGVVLTLLACITVAIQMLVAKKSITDLHPNTLVFYRVAGAASIITLYTLLIHKVEFSGDISHWAATLSGAFLGPCCSFLLTFRSYRYWSLSRSSIVLTIQPLFVLPMSYIAFSQIPTVLQLIGGAIILAGALWLAELHKRWD
;
A
#
# COMPACT_ATOMS: atom_id res chain seq x y z
N MET A 1 -1.59 15.95 11.91
CA MET A 1 -2.28 14.76 12.42
C MET A 1 -3.62 14.49 11.73
N VAL A 2 -4.51 15.49 11.58
CA VAL A 2 -5.79 15.31 10.84
C VAL A 2 -5.57 14.81 9.42
N ALA A 3 -4.62 15.39 8.67
CA ALA A 3 -4.29 14.95 7.31
C ALA A 3 -3.82 13.49 7.24
N LEU A 4 -3.09 13.00 8.25
CA LEU A 4 -2.64 11.61 8.32
C LEU A 4 -3.83 10.65 8.49
N GLY A 5 -4.73 10.95 9.43
CA GLY A 5 -5.95 10.17 9.65
C GLY A 5 -6.86 10.18 8.44
N PHE A 6 -7.07 11.35 7.82
CA PHE A 6 -7.89 11.51 6.64
C PHE A 6 -7.36 10.73 5.43
N ALA A 7 -6.08 10.89 5.10
CA ALA A 7 -5.45 10.14 4.02
C ALA A 7 -5.48 8.63 4.29
N THR A 8 -5.35 8.20 5.56
CA THR A 8 -5.44 6.79 5.92
C THR A 8 -6.85 6.26 5.73
N GLY A 9 -7.88 6.96 6.23
CA GLY A 9 -9.27 6.51 6.11
C GLY A 9 -9.70 6.37 4.64
N ILE A 10 -9.46 7.39 3.81
CA ILE A 10 -9.75 7.33 2.38
C ILE A 10 -8.94 6.22 1.71
N GLY A 11 -7.64 6.11 2.01
CA GLY A 11 -6.79 5.08 1.43
C GLY A 11 -7.25 3.66 1.77
N MET A 12 -7.73 3.44 2.98
CA MET A 12 -8.29 2.14 3.39
C MET A 12 -9.60 1.85 2.64
N ILE A 13 -10.51 2.80 2.53
CA ILE A 13 -11.77 2.62 1.78
C ILE A 13 -11.46 2.26 0.32
N LEU A 14 -10.61 3.04 -0.34
CA LEU A 14 -10.22 2.78 -1.73
C LEU A 14 -9.47 1.45 -1.88
N GLY A 15 -8.54 1.16 -0.98
CA GLY A 15 -7.74 -0.06 -1.01
C GLY A 15 -8.57 -1.33 -0.81
N TRP A 16 -9.48 -1.34 0.15
CA TRP A 16 -10.38 -2.47 0.37
C TRP A 16 -11.40 -2.63 -0.74
N ALA A 17 -11.95 -1.53 -1.26
CA ALA A 17 -12.84 -1.57 -2.42
C ALA A 17 -12.11 -2.10 -3.67
N GLY A 18 -10.85 -1.70 -3.88
CA GLY A 18 -10.01 -2.23 -4.95
C GLY A 18 -9.71 -3.72 -4.77
N LEU A 19 -9.33 -4.14 -3.56
CA LEU A 19 -9.03 -5.54 -3.24
C LEU A 19 -10.25 -6.45 -3.41
N ALA A 20 -11.45 -5.97 -3.12
CA ALA A 20 -12.68 -6.74 -3.32
C ALA A 20 -12.97 -7.07 -4.80
N LEU A 21 -12.36 -6.34 -5.72
CA LEU A 21 -12.53 -6.48 -7.18
C LEU A 21 -11.33 -7.16 -7.85
N LEU A 22 -10.27 -7.49 -7.11
CA LEU A 22 -9.03 -8.04 -7.63
C LEU A 22 -8.65 -9.33 -6.93
N ASP A 23 -7.89 -10.16 -7.63
CA ASP A 23 -7.15 -11.25 -6.99
C ASP A 23 -6.13 -10.70 -5.96
N PRO A 24 -6.06 -11.24 -4.74
CA PRO A 24 -5.15 -10.74 -3.70
C PRO A 24 -3.67 -10.73 -4.13
N SER A 25 -3.25 -11.72 -4.90
CA SER A 25 -1.88 -11.81 -5.41
C SER A 25 -1.61 -10.68 -6.42
N PHE A 26 -2.55 -10.45 -7.35
CA PHE A 26 -2.44 -9.35 -8.31
C PHE A 26 -2.47 -7.98 -7.62
N ALA A 27 -3.39 -7.78 -6.66
CA ALA A 27 -3.43 -6.57 -5.86
C ALA A 27 -2.10 -6.33 -5.14
N SER A 28 -1.43 -7.38 -4.62
CA SER A 28 -0.14 -7.23 -3.92
C SER A 28 0.97 -6.71 -4.83
N PHE A 29 0.96 -7.03 -6.13
CA PHE A 29 1.88 -6.43 -7.10
C PHE A 29 1.56 -4.96 -7.34
N LEU A 30 0.29 -4.59 -7.51
CA LEU A 30 -0.11 -3.20 -7.70
C LEU A 30 0.26 -2.32 -6.50
N TRP A 31 0.19 -2.85 -5.29
CA TRP A 31 0.62 -2.14 -4.08
C TRP A 31 2.10 -1.75 -4.09
N ARG A 32 2.92 -2.32 -4.99
CA ARG A 32 4.34 -1.90 -5.18
C ARG A 32 4.47 -0.52 -5.79
N PHE A 33 3.41 0.04 -6.37
CA PHE A 33 3.40 1.44 -6.77
C PHE A 33 3.42 2.41 -5.58
N ALA A 34 2.97 2.02 -4.39
CA ALA A 34 2.95 2.90 -3.23
C ALA A 34 4.37 3.39 -2.82
N PRO A 35 5.42 2.54 -2.67
CA PRO A 35 6.78 3.02 -2.44
C PRO A 35 7.30 3.92 -3.57
N ALA A 36 7.05 3.57 -4.83
CA ALA A 36 7.49 4.37 -5.97
C ALA A 36 6.83 5.76 -5.98
N LEU A 37 5.52 5.82 -5.75
CA LEU A 37 4.78 7.07 -5.61
C LEU A 37 5.24 7.87 -4.38
N THR A 38 5.63 7.21 -3.28
CA THR A 38 6.19 7.87 -2.11
C THR A 38 7.47 8.62 -2.46
N ILE A 39 8.35 8.03 -3.27
CA ILE A 39 9.58 8.68 -3.75
C ILE A 39 9.22 9.91 -4.59
N ILE A 40 8.29 9.79 -5.55
CA ILE A 40 7.85 10.90 -6.41
C ILE A 40 7.22 12.03 -5.58
N VAL A 41 6.33 11.69 -4.65
CA VAL A 41 5.66 12.68 -3.78
C VAL A 41 6.68 13.35 -2.87
N SER A 42 7.66 12.61 -2.33
CA SER A 42 8.74 13.19 -1.52
C SER A 42 9.58 14.17 -2.33
N TYR A 43 9.91 13.84 -3.58
CA TYR A 43 10.62 14.73 -4.49
C TYR A 43 9.87 16.05 -4.69
N VAL A 44 8.59 16.00 -5.05
CA VAL A 44 7.76 17.19 -5.28
C VAL A 44 7.58 18.00 -3.99
N ALA A 45 7.33 17.36 -2.85
CA ALA A 45 7.02 18.00 -1.59
C ALA A 45 8.26 18.49 -0.82
N LEU A 46 9.40 17.83 -0.97
CA LEU A 46 10.66 18.16 -0.29
C LEU A 46 11.62 18.90 -1.22
N ARG A 47 11.27 19.07 -2.51
CA ARG A 47 12.12 19.69 -3.54
C ARG A 47 13.48 18.99 -3.69
N GLU A 48 13.51 17.70 -3.43
CA GLU A 48 14.70 16.88 -3.66
C GLU A 48 14.96 16.75 -5.17
N LYS A 49 16.19 16.52 -5.59
CA LYS A 49 16.52 16.35 -7.01
C LYS A 49 16.29 14.90 -7.40
N MET A 50 15.32 14.62 -8.27
CA MET A 50 15.14 13.30 -8.85
C MET A 50 16.07 13.12 -10.07
N SER A 51 16.81 12.05 -10.10
CA SER A 51 17.62 11.70 -11.27
C SER A 51 16.73 11.16 -12.39
N ALA A 52 17.08 11.48 -13.66
CA ALA A 52 16.40 10.90 -14.80
C ALA A 52 16.44 9.34 -14.79
N TRP A 53 17.44 8.75 -14.16
CA TRP A 53 17.59 7.31 -13.97
C TRP A 53 16.51 6.70 -13.05
N GLU A 54 15.91 7.47 -12.16
CA GLU A 54 14.81 7.01 -11.30
C GLU A 54 13.47 6.94 -12.02
N VAL A 55 13.33 7.67 -13.14
CA VAL A 55 12.13 7.61 -13.98
C VAL A 55 12.03 6.28 -14.72
N LEU A 56 13.16 5.71 -15.14
CA LEU A 56 13.19 4.48 -15.95
C LEU A 56 12.57 3.26 -15.22
N PRO A 57 12.96 2.93 -13.97
CA PRO A 57 12.28 1.86 -13.22
C PRO A 57 10.79 2.11 -13.06
N PHE A 58 10.36 3.35 -12.85
CA PHE A 58 8.93 3.68 -12.75
C PHE A 58 8.17 3.40 -14.05
N VAL A 59 8.74 3.74 -15.20
CA VAL A 59 8.17 3.40 -16.51
C VAL A 59 8.10 1.88 -16.71
N ILE A 60 9.13 1.14 -16.28
CA ILE A 60 9.11 -0.34 -16.32
C ILE A 60 7.97 -0.90 -15.44
N MET A 61 7.75 -0.35 -14.26
CA MET A 61 6.61 -0.73 -13.42
C MET A 61 5.27 -0.46 -14.12
N LEU A 62 5.10 0.67 -14.80
CA LEU A 62 3.90 0.96 -15.59
C LEU A 62 3.68 -0.06 -16.69
N ILE A 63 4.74 -0.42 -17.43
CA ILE A 63 4.69 -1.45 -18.49
C ILE A 63 4.26 -2.80 -17.87
N GLY A 64 4.86 -3.20 -16.77
CA GLY A 64 4.46 -4.41 -16.04
C GLY A 64 2.98 -4.38 -15.61
N GLY A 65 2.50 -3.23 -15.14
CA GLY A 65 1.08 -3.03 -14.82
C GLY A 65 0.16 -3.22 -16.03
N VAL A 66 0.51 -2.64 -17.16
CA VAL A 66 -0.24 -2.83 -18.42
C VAL A 66 -0.26 -4.29 -18.86
N ILE A 67 0.91 -4.95 -18.87
CA ILE A 67 1.02 -6.37 -19.24
C ILE A 67 0.12 -7.23 -18.34
N SER A 68 0.10 -6.97 -17.03
CA SER A 68 -0.70 -7.74 -16.08
C SER A 68 -2.21 -7.60 -16.26
N THR A 69 -2.67 -6.58 -16.99
CA THR A 69 -4.10 -6.34 -17.27
C THR A 69 -4.55 -6.79 -18.65
N ILE A 70 -3.64 -7.26 -19.51
CA ILE A 70 -3.96 -7.73 -20.87
C ILE A 70 -4.98 -8.88 -20.80
N GLY A 71 -6.05 -8.77 -21.56
CA GLY A 71 -7.10 -9.79 -21.65
C GLY A 71 -8.13 -9.77 -20.52
N VAL A 72 -7.86 -9.09 -19.41
CA VAL A 72 -8.78 -9.03 -18.25
C VAL A 72 -9.17 -7.59 -17.87
N TRP A 73 -8.76 -6.60 -18.65
CA TRP A 73 -8.92 -5.18 -18.33
C TRP A 73 -10.36 -4.80 -17.96
N HIS A 74 -11.35 -5.22 -18.73
CA HIS A 74 -12.75 -4.90 -18.45
C HIS A 74 -13.25 -5.42 -17.09
N ALA A 75 -12.70 -6.54 -16.63
CA ALA A 75 -13.05 -7.12 -15.34
C ALA A 75 -12.31 -6.46 -14.16
N VAL A 76 -11.09 -5.98 -14.39
CA VAL A 76 -10.21 -5.52 -13.30
C VAL A 76 -9.98 -4.02 -13.26
N ALA A 77 -10.37 -3.27 -14.29
CA ALA A 77 -10.04 -1.84 -14.44
C ALA A 77 -10.43 -1.00 -13.21
N THR A 78 -11.64 -1.16 -12.70
CA THR A 78 -12.11 -0.42 -11.52
C THR A 78 -11.26 -0.76 -10.30
N GLY A 79 -10.95 -2.03 -10.05
CA GLY A 79 -10.10 -2.47 -8.96
C GLY A 79 -8.67 -1.91 -9.06
N VAL A 80 -8.11 -1.90 -10.27
CA VAL A 80 -6.77 -1.32 -10.54
C VAL A 80 -6.75 0.17 -10.22
N VAL A 81 -7.74 0.94 -10.74
CA VAL A 81 -7.81 2.38 -10.49
C VAL A 81 -7.95 2.68 -9.00
N LEU A 82 -8.85 1.98 -8.29
CA LEU A 82 -9.04 2.17 -6.85
C LEU A 82 -7.75 1.85 -6.07
N THR A 83 -7.05 0.77 -6.43
CA THR A 83 -5.79 0.40 -5.79
C THR A 83 -4.70 1.44 -6.05
N LEU A 84 -4.58 1.97 -7.27
CA LEU A 84 -3.60 3.02 -7.57
C LEU A 84 -3.92 4.33 -6.85
N LEU A 85 -5.19 4.71 -6.75
CA LEU A 85 -5.61 5.86 -5.92
C LEU A 85 -5.28 5.63 -4.44
N ALA A 86 -5.48 4.42 -3.92
CA ALA A 86 -5.05 4.07 -2.57
C ALA A 86 -3.53 4.19 -2.40
N CYS A 87 -2.73 3.79 -3.39
CA CYS A 87 -1.27 3.97 -3.37
C CYS A 87 -0.84 5.44 -3.25
N ILE A 88 -1.56 6.36 -3.92
CA ILE A 88 -1.32 7.80 -3.78
C ILE A 88 -1.58 8.25 -2.35
N THR A 89 -2.69 7.82 -1.74
CA THR A 89 -2.99 8.18 -0.35
C THR A 89 -1.94 7.63 0.62
N VAL A 90 -1.41 6.42 0.37
CA VAL A 90 -0.31 5.85 1.15
C VAL A 90 0.96 6.68 1.00
N ALA A 91 1.31 7.13 -0.21
CA ALA A 91 2.45 8.01 -0.42
C ALA A 91 2.32 9.31 0.40
N ILE A 92 1.13 9.93 0.42
CA ILE A 92 0.85 11.10 1.24
C ILE A 92 1.00 10.78 2.74
N GLN A 93 0.47 9.63 3.19
CA GLN A 93 0.61 9.18 4.59
C GLN A 93 2.07 9.04 5.00
N MET A 94 2.89 8.41 4.15
CA MET A 94 4.32 8.20 4.42
C MET A 94 5.08 9.52 4.51
N LEU A 95 4.77 10.47 3.60
CA LEU A 95 5.35 11.82 3.64
C LEU A 95 4.99 12.55 4.94
N VAL A 96 3.72 12.54 5.33
CA VAL A 96 3.26 13.18 6.56
C VAL A 96 3.90 12.53 7.78
N ALA A 97 3.94 11.19 7.82
CA ALA A 97 4.57 10.45 8.90
C ALA A 97 6.07 10.78 9.00
N LYS A 98 6.80 10.82 7.88
CA LYS A 98 8.23 11.14 7.84
C LYS A 98 8.51 12.56 8.34
N LYS A 99 7.70 13.55 7.95
CA LYS A 99 7.83 14.93 8.44
C LYS A 99 7.54 15.05 9.94
N SER A 100 6.66 14.21 10.49
CA SER A 100 6.22 14.32 11.88
C SER A 100 7.00 13.43 12.84
N ILE A 101 7.81 12.48 12.36
CA ILE A 101 8.52 11.51 13.21
C ILE A 101 9.64 12.15 14.04
N THR A 102 10.14 13.31 13.63
CA THR A 102 11.14 14.08 14.39
C THR A 102 10.55 14.69 15.66
N ASP A 103 9.29 15.13 15.57
CA ASP A 103 8.63 15.89 16.64
C ASP A 103 7.73 15.00 17.52
N LEU A 104 7.30 13.85 17.00
CA LEU A 104 6.33 12.99 17.65
C LEU A 104 6.82 11.55 17.82
N HIS A 105 6.39 10.94 18.91
CA HIS A 105 6.69 9.52 19.16
C HIS A 105 5.93 8.63 18.15
N PRO A 106 6.54 7.54 17.64
CA PRO A 106 5.87 6.62 16.70
C PRO A 106 4.50 6.12 17.16
N ASN A 107 4.34 5.83 18.43
CA ASN A 107 3.06 5.38 19.00
C ASN A 107 1.96 6.45 18.84
N THR A 108 2.31 7.72 19.03
CA THR A 108 1.40 8.86 18.86
C THR A 108 0.97 8.98 17.39
N LEU A 109 1.89 8.82 16.46
CA LEU A 109 1.59 8.83 15.03
C LEU A 109 0.63 7.70 14.64
N VAL A 110 0.88 6.47 15.13
CA VAL A 110 0.00 5.33 14.88
C VAL A 110 -1.38 5.57 15.48
N PHE A 111 -1.46 6.10 16.72
CA PHE A 111 -2.75 6.41 17.36
C PHE A 111 -3.58 7.38 16.52
N TYR A 112 -3.03 8.54 16.14
CA TYR A 112 -3.77 9.52 15.33
C TYR A 112 -4.13 8.99 13.94
N ARG A 113 -3.26 8.17 13.36
CA ARG A 113 -3.51 7.52 12.10
C ARG A 113 -4.72 6.57 12.19
N VAL A 114 -4.73 5.69 13.19
CA VAL A 114 -5.79 4.68 13.36
C VAL A 114 -7.09 5.34 13.81
N ALA A 115 -7.04 6.24 14.80
CA ALA A 115 -8.23 6.94 15.30
C ALA A 115 -8.90 7.78 14.19
N GLY A 116 -8.10 8.54 13.43
CA GLY A 116 -8.63 9.34 12.32
C GLY A 116 -9.20 8.46 11.20
N ALA A 117 -8.54 7.36 10.85
CA ALA A 117 -9.04 6.41 9.87
C ALA A 117 -10.35 5.75 10.34
N ALA A 118 -10.42 5.31 11.59
CA ALA A 118 -11.62 4.72 12.18
C ALA A 118 -12.81 5.68 12.11
N SER A 119 -12.60 6.96 12.46
CA SER A 119 -13.66 7.98 12.39
C SER A 119 -14.21 8.14 10.97
N ILE A 120 -13.33 8.19 9.96
CA ILE A 120 -13.73 8.36 8.55
C ILE A 120 -14.45 7.12 8.03
N ILE A 121 -13.92 5.93 8.32
CA ILE A 121 -14.53 4.67 7.88
C ILE A 121 -15.90 4.49 8.55
N THR A 122 -16.02 4.79 9.84
CA THR A 122 -17.31 4.73 10.56
C THR A 122 -18.31 5.71 9.94
N LEU A 123 -17.90 6.96 9.69
CA LEU A 123 -18.77 7.95 9.03
C LEU A 123 -19.22 7.46 7.65
N TYR A 124 -18.29 6.95 6.86
CA TYR A 124 -18.58 6.42 5.53
C TYR A 124 -19.58 5.25 5.59
N THR A 125 -19.37 4.26 6.47
CA THR A 125 -20.27 3.11 6.60
C THR A 125 -21.65 3.48 7.12
N LEU A 126 -21.74 4.47 8.00
CA LEU A 126 -23.02 5.02 8.45
C LEU A 126 -23.79 5.73 7.30
N LEU A 127 -23.07 6.52 6.50
CA LEU A 127 -23.69 7.25 5.38
C LEU A 127 -24.21 6.32 4.28
N ILE A 128 -23.55 5.19 4.01
CA ILE A 128 -23.99 4.22 3.03
C ILE A 128 -24.95 3.15 3.59
N HIS A 129 -25.31 3.27 4.88
CA HIS A 129 -26.19 2.32 5.59
C HIS A 129 -25.76 0.85 5.46
N LYS A 130 -24.45 0.56 5.37
CA LYS A 130 -23.88 -0.79 5.25
C LYS A 130 -23.15 -1.20 6.52
N VAL A 131 -23.77 -0.99 7.66
CA VAL A 131 -23.24 -1.50 8.95
C VAL A 131 -23.91 -2.84 9.21
N GLU A 132 -23.18 -3.92 8.97
CA GLU A 132 -23.63 -5.27 9.23
C GLU A 132 -22.79 -5.84 10.41
N PHE A 133 -23.48 -6.34 11.42
CA PHE A 133 -22.83 -7.06 12.52
C PHE A 133 -22.99 -8.56 12.30
N SER A 134 -21.90 -9.23 11.95
CA SER A 134 -21.90 -10.69 11.88
C SER A 134 -22.05 -11.28 13.30
N GLY A 135 -22.96 -12.26 13.47
CA GLY A 135 -23.06 -13.04 14.70
C GLY A 135 -22.03 -14.16 14.81
N ASP A 136 -21.25 -14.41 13.76
CA ASP A 136 -20.27 -15.48 13.75
C ASP A 136 -18.96 -15.07 14.44
N ILE A 137 -18.55 -15.84 15.44
CA ILE A 137 -17.34 -15.61 16.23
C ILE A 137 -16.07 -15.73 15.37
N SER A 138 -16.08 -16.55 14.31
CA SER A 138 -14.95 -16.72 13.40
C SER A 138 -14.66 -15.45 12.61
N HIS A 139 -15.69 -14.74 12.15
CA HIS A 139 -15.56 -13.46 11.47
C HIS A 139 -15.01 -12.38 12.41
N TRP A 140 -15.44 -12.37 13.67
CA TRP A 140 -14.89 -11.45 14.68
C TRP A 140 -13.43 -11.76 15.00
N ALA A 141 -13.08 -13.03 15.16
CA ALA A 141 -11.70 -13.43 15.40
C ALA A 141 -10.78 -13.05 14.24
N ALA A 142 -11.20 -13.28 12.99
CA ALA A 142 -10.46 -12.88 11.80
C ALA A 142 -10.30 -11.36 11.70
N THR A 143 -11.38 -10.60 11.96
CA THR A 143 -11.35 -9.13 11.91
C THR A 143 -10.45 -8.55 12.99
N LEU A 144 -10.54 -9.02 14.23
CA LEU A 144 -9.72 -8.53 15.35
C LEU A 144 -8.24 -8.89 15.15
N SER A 145 -7.94 -10.13 14.73
CA SER A 145 -6.56 -10.52 14.42
C SER A 145 -5.98 -9.72 13.26
N GLY A 146 -6.75 -9.50 12.19
CA GLY A 146 -6.34 -8.67 11.07
C GLY A 146 -6.11 -7.20 11.47
N ALA A 147 -6.98 -6.63 12.30
CA ALA A 147 -6.83 -5.27 12.82
C ALA A 147 -5.60 -5.13 13.73
N PHE A 148 -5.32 -6.13 14.55
CA PHE A 148 -4.15 -6.12 15.44
C PHE A 148 -2.84 -6.26 14.65
N LEU A 149 -2.75 -7.25 13.76
CA LEU A 149 -1.52 -7.51 12.99
C LEU A 149 -1.26 -6.43 11.93
N GLY A 150 -2.28 -5.99 11.20
CA GLY A 150 -2.17 -5.00 10.13
C GLY A 150 -2.02 -3.57 10.65
N PRO A 151 -3.13 -2.85 10.94
CA PRO A 151 -3.08 -1.44 11.29
C PRO A 151 -2.31 -1.11 12.58
N CYS A 152 -2.23 -2.04 13.54
CA CYS A 152 -1.53 -1.82 14.79
C CYS A 152 -0.06 -2.25 14.69
N CYS A 153 0.24 -3.55 14.66
CA CYS A 153 1.60 -4.06 14.76
C CYS A 153 2.45 -3.70 13.53
N SER A 154 1.94 -3.88 12.32
CA SER A 154 2.70 -3.64 11.09
C SER A 154 3.14 -2.17 10.97
N PHE A 155 2.22 -1.22 11.19
CA PHE A 155 2.57 0.21 11.10
C PHE A 155 3.41 0.69 12.28
N LEU A 156 3.23 0.13 13.46
CA LEU A 156 4.08 0.44 14.60
C LEU A 156 5.54 0.06 14.30
N LEU A 157 5.77 -1.13 13.76
CA LEU A 157 7.11 -1.59 13.35
C LEU A 157 7.66 -0.75 12.20
N THR A 158 6.83 -0.42 11.20
CA THR A 158 7.21 0.42 10.06
C THR A 158 7.62 1.82 10.52
N PHE A 159 6.83 2.48 11.38
CA PHE A 159 7.18 3.83 11.87
C PHE A 159 8.37 3.80 12.81
N ARG A 160 8.56 2.74 13.61
CA ARG A 160 9.79 2.55 14.38
C ARG A 160 11.01 2.41 13.48
N SER A 161 10.90 1.66 12.36
CA SER A 161 12.02 1.50 11.43
C SER A 161 12.47 2.82 10.81
N TYR A 162 11.54 3.78 10.60
CA TYR A 162 11.87 5.11 10.06
C TYR A 162 12.75 5.98 10.97
N ARG A 163 12.89 5.62 12.24
CA ARG A 163 13.85 6.27 13.14
C ARG A 163 15.29 5.84 12.88
N TYR A 164 15.47 4.59 12.45
CA TYR A 164 16.80 3.97 12.32
C TYR A 164 17.23 3.82 10.86
N TRP A 165 16.28 3.78 9.95
CA TRP A 165 16.49 3.52 8.53
C TRP A 165 15.96 4.68 7.68
N SER A 166 16.61 4.89 6.51
CA SER A 166 16.04 5.74 5.49
C SER A 166 14.72 5.16 4.98
N LEU A 167 13.87 6.02 4.44
CA LEU A 167 12.58 5.62 3.88
C LEU A 167 12.77 4.59 2.75
N SER A 168 13.84 4.76 1.95
CA SER A 168 14.21 3.85 0.87
C SER A 168 14.51 2.44 1.34
N ARG A 169 15.32 2.26 2.40
CA ARG A 169 15.64 0.93 2.94
C ARG A 169 14.39 0.21 3.44
N SER A 170 13.52 0.92 4.15
CA SER A 170 12.23 0.38 4.59
C SER A 170 11.35 -0.01 3.41
N SER A 171 11.34 0.78 2.33
CA SER A 171 10.59 0.49 1.11
C SER A 171 11.09 -0.75 0.38
N ILE A 172 12.41 -0.99 0.34
CA ILE A 172 13.00 -2.23 -0.23
C ILE A 172 12.46 -3.46 0.49
N VAL A 173 12.47 -3.45 1.83
CA VAL A 173 11.97 -4.57 2.63
C VAL A 173 10.48 -4.80 2.35
N LEU A 174 9.68 -3.74 2.29
CA LEU A 174 8.25 -3.85 1.98
C LEU A 174 7.97 -4.36 0.55
N THR A 175 8.91 -4.20 -0.37
CA THR A 175 8.76 -4.67 -1.76
C THR A 175 8.76 -6.20 -1.86
N ILE A 176 9.29 -6.93 -0.88
CA ILE A 176 9.31 -8.40 -0.83
C ILE A 176 7.91 -8.98 -0.53
N GLN A 177 6.96 -8.18 -0.05
CA GLN A 177 5.62 -8.63 0.36
C GLN A 177 4.91 -9.58 -0.66
N PRO A 178 4.92 -9.36 -1.98
CA PRO A 178 4.25 -10.27 -2.92
C PRO A 178 4.75 -11.71 -2.85
N LEU A 179 6.02 -11.93 -2.50
CA LEU A 179 6.60 -13.28 -2.36
C LEU A 179 5.95 -14.07 -1.21
N PHE A 180 5.41 -13.38 -0.21
CA PHE A 180 4.65 -14.00 0.88
C PHE A 180 3.15 -14.09 0.55
N VAL A 181 2.61 -13.09 -0.14
CA VAL A 181 1.17 -13.06 -0.47
C VAL A 181 0.81 -14.16 -1.47
N LEU A 182 1.65 -14.43 -2.46
CA LEU A 182 1.42 -15.47 -3.48
C LEU A 182 1.10 -16.85 -2.87
N PRO A 183 1.99 -17.47 -2.05
CA PRO A 183 1.70 -18.76 -1.45
C PRO A 183 0.53 -18.70 -0.46
N MET A 184 0.38 -17.60 0.30
CA MET A 184 -0.73 -17.47 1.23
C MET A 184 -2.08 -17.35 0.52
N SER A 185 -2.15 -16.63 -0.59
CA SER A 185 -3.37 -16.51 -1.41
C SER A 185 -3.76 -17.87 -2.01
N TYR A 186 -2.79 -18.65 -2.47
CA TYR A 186 -3.04 -19.99 -2.97
C TYR A 186 -3.61 -20.90 -1.87
N ILE A 187 -3.00 -20.91 -0.68
CA ILE A 187 -3.44 -21.75 0.46
C ILE A 187 -4.84 -21.34 0.96
N ALA A 188 -5.10 -20.02 1.07
CA ALA A 188 -6.32 -19.51 1.67
C ALA A 188 -7.52 -19.50 0.71
N PHE A 189 -7.29 -19.20 -0.56
CA PHE A 189 -8.36 -18.93 -1.54
C PHE A 189 -8.30 -19.87 -2.76
N SER A 190 -7.28 -20.73 -2.87
CA SER A 190 -7.02 -21.57 -4.06
C SER A 190 -6.94 -20.75 -5.37
N GLN A 191 -6.58 -19.48 -5.27
CA GLN A 191 -6.47 -18.56 -6.41
C GLN A 191 -5.03 -18.52 -6.91
N ILE A 192 -4.86 -18.69 -8.20
CA ILE A 192 -3.57 -18.56 -8.88
C ILE A 192 -3.69 -17.43 -9.89
N PRO A 193 -2.82 -16.40 -9.83
CA PRO A 193 -2.80 -15.36 -10.84
C PRO A 193 -2.56 -15.93 -12.24
N THR A 194 -3.08 -15.26 -13.25
CA THR A 194 -2.81 -15.63 -14.64
C THR A 194 -1.32 -15.48 -14.97
N VAL A 195 -0.84 -16.18 -15.98
CA VAL A 195 0.57 -16.10 -16.42
C VAL A 195 0.96 -14.65 -16.73
N LEU A 196 0.08 -13.87 -17.37
CA LEU A 196 0.34 -12.46 -17.67
C LEU A 196 0.39 -11.60 -16.39
N GLN A 197 -0.44 -11.89 -15.39
CA GLN A 197 -0.36 -11.22 -14.09
C GLN A 197 0.94 -11.55 -13.36
N LEU A 198 1.43 -12.79 -13.43
CA LEU A 198 2.72 -13.17 -12.85
C LEU A 198 3.89 -12.49 -13.56
N ILE A 199 3.90 -12.48 -14.89
CA ILE A 199 4.95 -11.80 -15.68
C ILE A 199 4.93 -10.30 -15.39
N GLY A 200 3.76 -9.66 -15.52
CA GLY A 200 3.63 -8.22 -15.24
C GLY A 200 3.97 -7.89 -13.80
N GLY A 201 3.55 -8.73 -12.84
CA GLY A 201 3.90 -8.60 -11.43
C GLY A 201 5.41 -8.72 -11.16
N ALA A 202 6.09 -9.66 -11.82
CA ALA A 202 7.54 -9.79 -11.73
C ALA A 202 8.27 -8.56 -12.28
N ILE A 203 7.78 -7.97 -13.38
CA ILE A 203 8.31 -6.73 -13.94
C ILE A 203 8.09 -5.55 -12.98
N ILE A 204 6.90 -5.42 -12.37
CA ILE A 204 6.62 -4.40 -11.35
C ILE A 204 7.58 -4.56 -10.17
N LEU A 205 7.77 -5.78 -9.69
CA LEU A 205 8.65 -6.07 -8.56
C LEU A 205 10.10 -5.73 -8.88
N ALA A 206 10.60 -6.12 -10.05
CA ALA A 206 11.95 -5.81 -10.52
C ALA A 206 12.16 -4.29 -10.64
N GLY A 207 11.22 -3.56 -11.23
CA GLY A 207 11.24 -2.10 -11.32
C GLY A 207 11.23 -1.42 -9.95
N ALA A 208 10.42 -1.90 -9.01
CA ALA A 208 10.35 -1.37 -7.66
C ALA A 208 11.65 -1.61 -6.87
N LEU A 209 12.27 -2.79 -6.98
CA LEU A 209 13.56 -3.09 -6.37
C LEU A 209 14.68 -2.22 -6.98
N TRP A 210 14.68 -2.06 -8.31
CA TRP A 210 15.66 -1.20 -8.96
C TRP A 210 15.52 0.26 -8.53
N LEU A 211 14.29 0.79 -8.49
CA LEU A 211 14.04 2.16 -8.01
C LEU A 211 14.53 2.36 -6.58
N ALA A 212 14.26 1.40 -5.71
CA ALA A 212 14.69 1.43 -4.32
C ALA A 212 16.21 1.38 -4.18
N GLU A 213 16.91 0.61 -5.02
CA GLU A 213 18.38 0.53 -5.01
C GLU A 213 19.02 1.81 -5.58
N LEU A 214 18.46 2.41 -6.62
CA LEU A 214 18.92 3.70 -7.14
C LEU A 214 18.82 4.79 -6.09
N HIS A 215 17.68 4.88 -5.42
CA HIS A 215 17.47 5.91 -4.39
C HIS A 215 18.42 5.76 -3.20
N LYS A 216 18.82 4.54 -2.84
CA LYS A 216 19.83 4.27 -1.80
C LYS A 216 21.22 4.81 -2.11
N ARG A 217 21.57 4.98 -3.39
CA ARG A 217 22.90 5.47 -3.80
C ARG A 217 23.05 6.98 -3.67
N TRP A 218 21.94 7.71 -3.51
CA TRP A 218 21.91 9.17 -3.46
C TRP A 218 21.65 9.72 -2.05
N ASP A 219 21.27 8.85 -1.08
CA ASP A 219 21.24 9.12 0.36
C ASP A 219 22.62 8.83 1.00
#